data_3f202ecfcf1cdd07ef5cfe464ab553d7
#
_entry.id   3f202ecfcf1cdd07ef5cfe464ab553d7
#
_cell.length_a   1.000
_cell.length_b   1.000
_cell.length_c   1.000
_cell.angle_alpha   90.00
_cell.angle_beta   90.00
_cell.angle_gamma   90.00
#
_symmetry.space_group_name_H-M   'P 1'
#
loop_
_entity.id
_entity.type
_entity.pdbx_description
1 polymer ?
#
loop_
_entity_poly.entity_id
_entity_poly.type
_entity_poly.pdbx_seq_one_letter_code
_entity_poly.pdbx_strand_id
1 'polypeptide(L)'
;MEENAIEMIGISKTFPGIKANDDVHIAVRQNETLALLGENGAGKSTLMSILFGAYEPDAGIIKIRGKEVRIKNPNDATALGIGMVHQHFKLVKNYTVTENIVLGNEPVNRFGALDLKTAERKVAELSKRYGLSVNPRDKIEDITVGMQQRVEILKTLYRNADIIIFDEPSAVLTPQEIDELMNIIRRLKKEGKTIIIITHKLEEIKAVGDRCTVLRRGKVAGTVNVQDVSEQTLAEMMVGRAVKLSLDKTPATPGRTVLSIQNLCVKNTRGRLAVKNLSLDVRSGEILGIAGVDGNGQSELIYAVTGLLPVESGRIELNGADITRYSILQRIEAGISHVPEDRQKHGFISEFTAAENIALKDYYKTPYSRKGGLLDYQAMYRTADALIRDFDIRCGKGAYTLVGAMSGGNKQKVIVAREIELSPDVLIIAQPTRGLDVGAISYIHQRIIAERDKGRAILLVSFELNEIMSLCDRIATISNGSIAGLSNAGEITEQEIGVMMAGAKNRQAAGEAQ
;
A
#
# COMPACT_ATOMS: atom_id res chain seq x y z
N MET A 1 28.51 -23.23 -16.48
CA MET A 1 28.29 -22.05 -15.58
C MET A 1 27.08 -21.31 -16.12
N GLU A 2 26.06 -21.12 -15.31
CA GLU A 2 24.90 -20.33 -15.73
C GLU A 2 25.37 -18.89 -15.98
N GLU A 3 25.08 -18.35 -17.17
CA GLU A 3 25.53 -17.02 -17.58
C GLU A 3 24.67 -15.94 -16.92
N ASN A 4 25.29 -14.96 -16.26
CA ASN A 4 24.59 -13.86 -15.64
C ASN A 4 24.09 -12.88 -16.71
N ALA A 5 22.79 -12.56 -16.66
CA ALA A 5 22.19 -11.48 -17.46
C ALA A 5 22.62 -10.11 -16.95
N ILE A 6 22.72 -9.96 -15.63
CA ILE A 6 23.11 -8.70 -14.95
C ILE A 6 24.08 -9.02 -13.82
N GLU A 7 25.10 -8.20 -13.68
CA GLU A 7 25.93 -8.12 -12.48
C GLU A 7 26.08 -6.64 -12.08
N MET A 8 25.70 -6.33 -10.86
CA MET A 8 25.95 -5.04 -10.23
C MET A 8 26.97 -5.28 -9.10
N ILE A 9 28.14 -4.67 -9.19
CA ILE A 9 29.30 -4.99 -8.33
C ILE A 9 29.74 -3.72 -7.62
N GLY A 10 29.67 -3.68 -6.29
CA GLY A 10 30.13 -2.58 -5.46
C GLY A 10 29.31 -1.30 -5.61
N ILE A 11 28.03 -1.40 -6.01
CA ILE A 11 27.19 -0.24 -6.29
C ILE A 11 26.93 0.55 -5.03
N SER A 12 27.33 1.82 -5.06
CA SER A 12 27.06 2.78 -3.99
C SER A 12 26.35 4.02 -4.54
N LYS A 13 25.38 4.54 -3.76
CA LYS A 13 24.65 5.77 -4.07
C LYS A 13 24.28 6.52 -2.81
N THR A 14 24.67 7.80 -2.76
CA THR A 14 24.41 8.69 -1.63
C THR A 14 23.53 9.86 -2.08
N PHE A 15 22.56 10.20 -1.27
CA PHE A 15 21.79 11.43 -1.37
C PHE A 15 22.05 12.30 -0.13
N PRO A 16 21.72 13.59 -0.12
CA PRO A 16 21.93 14.44 1.05
C PRO A 16 21.33 13.81 2.32
N GLY A 17 22.20 13.45 3.27
CA GLY A 17 21.85 12.85 4.56
C GLY A 17 21.55 11.33 4.55
N ILE A 18 21.59 10.65 3.40
CA ILE A 18 21.26 9.20 3.32
C ILE A 18 22.17 8.50 2.31
N LYS A 19 22.83 7.41 2.73
CA LYS A 19 23.48 6.45 1.83
C LYS A 19 22.46 5.38 1.44
N ALA A 20 21.86 5.54 0.26
CA ALA A 20 20.75 4.69 -0.20
C ALA A 20 21.22 3.29 -0.62
N ASN A 21 22.41 3.18 -1.21
CA ASN A 21 23.10 1.92 -1.49
C ASN A 21 24.55 2.03 -1.04
N ASP A 22 25.04 0.99 -0.39
CA ASP A 22 26.37 0.93 0.21
C ASP A 22 27.02 -0.41 -0.13
N ASP A 23 27.90 -0.40 -1.12
CA ASP A 23 28.66 -1.56 -1.60
C ASP A 23 27.77 -2.77 -1.94
N VAL A 24 26.75 -2.53 -2.77
CA VAL A 24 25.75 -3.53 -3.15
C VAL A 24 26.27 -4.42 -4.26
N HIS A 25 26.19 -5.75 -4.06
CA HIS A 25 26.54 -6.78 -5.03
C HIS A 25 25.29 -7.62 -5.34
N ILE A 26 24.85 -7.63 -6.60
CA ILE A 26 23.72 -8.43 -7.09
C ILE A 26 24.07 -9.07 -8.43
N ALA A 27 23.73 -10.35 -8.58
CA ALA A 27 23.83 -11.07 -9.84
C ALA A 27 22.47 -11.69 -10.18
N VAL A 28 22.00 -11.45 -11.39
CA VAL A 28 20.76 -12.01 -11.96
C VAL A 28 21.15 -12.96 -13.10
N ARG A 29 20.70 -14.22 -13.03
CA ARG A 29 20.98 -15.21 -14.05
C ARG A 29 20.05 -15.01 -15.26
N GLN A 30 20.43 -15.55 -16.41
CA GLN A 30 19.53 -15.56 -17.56
C GLN A 30 18.30 -16.43 -17.26
N ASN A 31 17.14 -15.99 -17.72
CA ASN A 31 15.85 -16.68 -17.57
C ASN A 31 15.45 -16.98 -16.11
N GLU A 32 15.98 -16.23 -15.13
CA GLU A 32 15.49 -16.31 -13.77
C GLU A 32 14.54 -15.16 -13.43
N THR A 33 13.71 -15.39 -12.43
CA THR A 33 13.00 -14.34 -11.71
C THR A 33 13.71 -14.09 -10.38
N LEU A 34 14.47 -12.99 -10.29
CA LEU A 34 15.07 -12.54 -9.05
C LEU A 34 14.11 -11.62 -8.31
N ALA A 35 13.72 -12.01 -7.10
CA ALA A 35 12.99 -11.11 -6.20
C ALA A 35 13.97 -10.21 -5.45
N LEU A 36 13.67 -8.91 -5.39
CA LEU A 36 14.39 -7.93 -4.59
C LEU A 36 13.52 -7.51 -3.42
N LEU A 37 13.78 -8.09 -2.25
CA LEU A 37 13.03 -7.90 -1.02
C LEU A 37 13.71 -6.89 -0.11
N GLY A 38 12.96 -6.15 0.67
CA GLY A 38 13.48 -5.26 1.72
C GLY A 38 12.44 -4.26 2.20
N GLU A 39 12.67 -3.66 3.34
CA GLU A 39 11.80 -2.61 3.89
C GLU A 39 11.74 -1.37 2.99
N ASN A 40 10.75 -0.51 3.24
CA ASN A 40 10.69 0.79 2.57
C ASN A 40 11.90 1.64 2.97
N GLY A 41 12.58 2.23 1.97
CA GLY A 41 13.84 2.95 2.21
C GLY A 41 15.08 2.05 2.29
N ALA A 42 14.98 0.74 2.05
CA ALA A 42 16.12 -0.17 2.02
C ALA A 42 17.06 0.02 0.82
N GLY A 43 16.67 0.86 -0.17
CA GLY A 43 17.48 1.16 -1.35
C GLY A 43 17.08 0.39 -2.62
N LYS A 44 16.00 -0.41 -2.60
CA LYS A 44 15.55 -1.23 -3.74
C LYS A 44 15.29 -0.42 -5.01
N SER A 45 14.36 0.54 -4.94
CA SER A 45 13.99 1.37 -6.09
C SER A 45 15.15 2.26 -6.56
N THR A 46 16.03 2.69 -5.64
CA THR A 46 17.27 3.41 -5.99
C THR A 46 18.20 2.52 -6.82
N LEU A 47 18.42 1.28 -6.39
CA LEU A 47 19.29 0.33 -7.09
C LEU A 47 18.75 0.02 -8.49
N MET A 48 17.45 -0.20 -8.63
CA MET A 48 16.82 -0.45 -9.94
C MET A 48 16.76 0.81 -10.80
N SER A 49 16.62 1.98 -10.20
CA SER A 49 16.75 3.27 -10.91
C SER A 49 18.16 3.49 -11.47
N ILE A 50 19.19 3.00 -10.79
CA ILE A 50 20.58 2.99 -11.31
C ILE A 50 20.66 2.02 -12.51
N LEU A 51 20.13 0.81 -12.40
CA LEU A 51 20.13 -0.16 -13.47
C LEU A 51 19.33 0.33 -14.70
N PHE A 52 18.25 1.09 -14.48
CA PHE A 52 17.42 1.68 -15.53
C PHE A 52 17.95 3.04 -16.04
N GLY A 53 19.04 3.56 -15.46
CA GLY A 53 19.67 4.82 -15.91
C GLY A 53 18.96 6.11 -15.48
N ALA A 54 18.09 6.04 -14.46
CA ALA A 54 17.50 7.24 -13.85
C ALA A 54 18.49 7.94 -12.91
N TYR A 55 19.43 7.20 -12.32
CA TYR A 55 20.54 7.69 -11.53
C TYR A 55 21.86 7.05 -11.98
N GLU A 56 22.97 7.81 -11.96
CA GLU A 56 24.30 7.21 -12.06
C GLU A 56 24.76 6.76 -10.66
N PRO A 57 25.44 5.61 -10.52
CA PRO A 57 26.05 5.22 -9.26
C PRO A 57 27.23 6.13 -8.92
N ASP A 58 27.49 6.33 -7.63
CA ASP A 58 28.67 7.09 -7.16
C ASP A 58 29.92 6.20 -7.18
N ALA A 59 29.75 4.87 -7.06
CA ALA A 59 30.79 3.86 -7.17
C ALA A 59 30.21 2.53 -7.64
N GLY A 60 31.09 1.64 -8.13
CA GLY A 60 30.75 0.32 -8.61
C GLY A 60 30.63 0.23 -10.13
N ILE A 61 30.44 -0.99 -10.62
CA ILE A 61 30.33 -1.31 -12.05
C ILE A 61 29.07 -2.14 -12.33
N ILE A 62 28.53 -1.98 -13.54
CA ILE A 62 27.41 -2.75 -14.05
C ILE A 62 27.90 -3.59 -15.24
N LYS A 63 27.58 -4.88 -15.24
CA LYS A 63 27.78 -5.74 -16.41
C LYS A 63 26.46 -6.29 -16.89
N ILE A 64 26.27 -6.26 -18.20
CA ILE A 64 25.13 -6.87 -18.89
C ILE A 64 25.65 -7.96 -19.82
N ARG A 65 25.22 -9.21 -19.60
CA ARG A 65 25.70 -10.40 -20.34
C ARG A 65 27.23 -10.46 -20.36
N GLY A 66 27.86 -10.27 -19.19
CA GLY A 66 29.31 -10.32 -18.98
C GLY A 66 30.09 -9.09 -19.47
N LYS A 67 29.46 -8.14 -20.18
CA LYS A 67 30.12 -6.92 -20.68
C LYS A 67 29.89 -5.76 -19.73
N GLU A 68 30.96 -5.08 -19.32
CA GLU A 68 30.86 -3.85 -18.54
C GLU A 68 30.19 -2.74 -19.39
N VAL A 69 29.20 -2.07 -18.80
CA VAL A 69 28.42 -1.03 -19.45
C VAL A 69 28.28 0.19 -18.54
N ARG A 70 28.15 1.37 -19.13
CA ARG A 70 27.79 2.59 -18.41
C ARG A 70 26.41 3.04 -18.89
N ILE A 71 25.46 3.05 -17.98
CA ILE A 71 24.07 3.44 -18.23
C ILE A 71 23.89 4.86 -17.65
N LYS A 72 23.72 5.86 -18.53
CA LYS A 72 23.61 7.27 -18.14
C LYS A 72 22.16 7.77 -18.13
N ASN A 73 21.30 7.12 -18.90
CA ASN A 73 19.90 7.50 -19.06
C ASN A 73 19.05 6.28 -19.45
N PRO A 74 17.70 6.36 -19.35
CA PRO A 74 16.80 5.25 -19.68
C PRO A 74 16.88 4.75 -21.12
N ASN A 75 17.35 5.57 -22.08
CA ASN A 75 17.51 5.12 -23.46
C ASN A 75 18.69 4.15 -23.58
N ASP A 76 19.79 4.37 -22.82
CA ASP A 76 20.91 3.44 -22.78
C ASP A 76 20.45 2.08 -22.23
N ALA A 77 19.65 2.07 -21.15
CA ALA A 77 19.08 0.86 -20.57
C ALA A 77 18.18 0.13 -21.60
N THR A 78 17.31 0.86 -22.28
CA THR A 78 16.43 0.30 -23.32
C THR A 78 17.24 -0.29 -24.49
N ALA A 79 18.32 0.35 -24.93
CA ALA A 79 19.21 -0.16 -25.97
C ALA A 79 19.92 -1.46 -25.57
N LEU A 80 20.14 -1.67 -24.25
CA LEU A 80 20.68 -2.91 -23.68
C LEU A 80 19.60 -4.00 -23.46
N GLY A 81 18.35 -3.73 -23.82
CA GLY A 81 17.21 -4.65 -23.65
C GLY A 81 16.64 -4.66 -22.23
N ILE A 82 16.87 -3.62 -21.44
CA ILE A 82 16.30 -3.46 -20.09
C ILE A 82 15.04 -2.62 -20.17
N GLY A 83 13.94 -3.12 -19.64
CA GLY A 83 12.67 -2.41 -19.50
C GLY A 83 12.20 -2.37 -18.05
N MET A 84 11.42 -1.35 -17.70
CA MET A 84 10.90 -1.18 -16.36
C MET A 84 9.41 -0.86 -16.37
N VAL A 85 8.66 -1.62 -15.58
CA VAL A 85 7.26 -1.37 -15.22
C VAL A 85 7.27 -0.67 -13.87
N HIS A 86 6.87 0.59 -13.85
CA HIS A 86 6.95 1.44 -12.67
C HIS A 86 5.76 1.25 -11.73
N GLN A 87 5.97 1.49 -10.43
CA GLN A 87 4.94 1.49 -9.40
C GLN A 87 3.75 2.43 -9.72
N HIS A 88 4.05 3.62 -10.24
CA HIS A 88 3.06 4.55 -10.77
C HIS A 88 3.14 4.56 -12.29
N PHE A 89 2.06 4.16 -12.94
CA PHE A 89 2.01 4.06 -14.40
C PHE A 89 2.36 5.39 -15.07
N LYS A 90 3.29 5.31 -16.01
CA LYS A 90 3.70 6.46 -16.83
C LYS A 90 2.92 6.47 -18.14
N LEU A 91 1.59 6.49 -18.03
CA LEU A 91 0.67 6.51 -19.17
C LEU A 91 0.02 7.89 -19.32
N VAL A 92 -0.15 8.30 -20.56
CA VAL A 92 -0.86 9.54 -20.92
C VAL A 92 -2.35 9.23 -21.02
N LYS A 93 -3.15 9.78 -20.10
CA LYS A 93 -4.56 9.39 -19.87
C LYS A 93 -5.47 9.60 -21.09
N ASN A 94 -5.30 10.69 -21.82
CA ASN A 94 -6.11 11.04 -22.99
C ASN A 94 -5.66 10.35 -24.29
N TYR A 95 -4.56 9.57 -24.27
CA TYR A 95 -4.07 8.79 -25.39
C TYR A 95 -4.69 7.38 -25.39
N THR A 96 -4.74 6.78 -26.57
CA THR A 96 -5.13 5.38 -26.73
C THR A 96 -4.05 4.43 -26.21
N VAL A 97 -4.42 3.16 -26.03
CA VAL A 97 -3.49 2.07 -25.69
C VAL A 97 -2.34 2.03 -26.70
N THR A 98 -2.65 2.07 -28.02
CA THR A 98 -1.63 2.05 -29.07
C THR A 98 -0.68 3.24 -28.96
N GLU A 99 -1.20 4.46 -28.86
CA GLU A 99 -0.38 5.67 -28.77
C GLU A 99 0.55 5.63 -27.55
N ASN A 100 0.09 5.14 -26.41
CA ASN A 100 0.93 4.99 -25.21
C ASN A 100 2.04 3.96 -25.40
N ILE A 101 1.76 2.82 -26.04
CA ILE A 101 2.74 1.75 -26.23
C ILE A 101 3.85 2.19 -27.18
N VAL A 102 3.49 2.86 -28.28
CA VAL A 102 4.48 3.25 -29.30
C VAL A 102 5.18 4.58 -29.01
N LEU A 103 4.72 5.34 -28.01
CA LEU A 103 5.27 6.65 -27.67
C LEU A 103 6.79 6.62 -27.47
N GLY A 104 7.50 7.41 -28.29
CA GLY A 104 8.97 7.47 -28.31
C GLY A 104 9.65 6.33 -29.09
N ASN A 105 8.87 5.50 -29.80
CA ASN A 105 9.33 4.49 -30.74
C ASN A 105 8.24 4.23 -31.79
N GLU A 106 7.73 5.33 -32.36
CA GLU A 106 6.61 5.32 -33.28
C GLU A 106 7.02 4.72 -34.63
N PRO A 107 6.23 3.80 -35.21
CA PRO A 107 6.45 3.37 -36.57
C PRO A 107 6.07 4.50 -37.52
N VAL A 108 6.94 4.82 -38.45
CA VAL A 108 6.72 5.84 -39.46
C VAL A 108 6.56 5.19 -40.85
N ASN A 109 5.70 5.78 -41.66
CA ASN A 109 5.56 5.41 -43.06
C ASN A 109 6.72 5.97 -43.90
N ARG A 110 6.75 5.65 -45.20
CA ARG A 110 7.79 6.11 -46.15
C ARG A 110 7.91 7.63 -46.27
N PHE A 111 6.94 8.38 -45.75
CA PHE A 111 6.94 9.86 -45.79
C PHE A 111 7.30 10.46 -44.43
N GLY A 112 7.69 9.64 -43.43
CA GLY A 112 8.03 10.10 -42.10
C GLY A 112 6.82 10.41 -41.18
N ALA A 113 5.60 10.14 -41.65
CA ALA A 113 4.40 10.32 -40.84
C ALA A 113 4.10 9.07 -40.02
N LEU A 114 3.51 9.24 -38.83
CA LEU A 114 3.11 8.16 -37.92
C LEU A 114 2.16 7.16 -38.61
N ASP A 115 2.53 5.86 -38.58
CA ASP A 115 1.71 4.77 -39.10
C ASP A 115 0.95 4.06 -38.00
N LEU A 116 -0.18 4.64 -37.59
CA LEU A 116 -1.04 4.10 -36.54
C LEU A 116 -1.60 2.71 -36.87
N LYS A 117 -1.87 2.40 -38.15
CA LYS A 117 -2.40 1.09 -38.54
C LYS A 117 -1.37 -0.02 -38.31
N THR A 118 -0.11 0.23 -38.65
CA THR A 118 0.98 -0.70 -38.38
C THR A 118 1.24 -0.80 -36.88
N ALA A 119 1.13 0.31 -36.12
CA ALA A 119 1.22 0.33 -34.66
C ALA A 119 0.13 -0.56 -34.02
N GLU A 120 -1.15 -0.32 -34.34
CA GLU A 120 -2.30 -1.10 -33.84
C GLU A 120 -2.13 -2.60 -34.10
N ARG A 121 -1.71 -2.98 -35.32
CA ARG A 121 -1.48 -4.39 -35.66
C ARG A 121 -0.38 -5.01 -34.79
N LYS A 122 0.77 -4.36 -34.66
CA LYS A 122 1.88 -4.85 -33.83
C LYS A 122 1.47 -4.97 -32.35
N VAL A 123 0.72 -4.00 -31.82
CA VAL A 123 0.21 -4.03 -30.44
C VAL A 123 -0.76 -5.22 -30.26
N ALA A 124 -1.68 -5.44 -31.22
CA ALA A 124 -2.61 -6.57 -31.19
C ALA A 124 -1.88 -7.92 -31.26
N GLU A 125 -0.83 -8.04 -32.09
CA GLU A 125 0.01 -9.23 -32.18
C GLU A 125 0.74 -9.52 -30.86
N LEU A 126 1.35 -8.51 -30.23
CA LEU A 126 2.00 -8.64 -28.91
C LEU A 126 1.00 -8.98 -27.82
N SER A 127 -0.14 -8.30 -27.79
CA SER A 127 -1.24 -8.58 -26.84
C SER A 127 -1.66 -10.05 -26.91
N LYS A 128 -1.86 -10.58 -28.12
CA LYS A 128 -2.21 -11.99 -28.35
C LYS A 128 -1.08 -12.93 -27.95
N ARG A 129 0.16 -12.63 -28.36
CA ARG A 129 1.33 -13.47 -28.07
C ARG A 129 1.53 -13.66 -26.56
N TYR A 130 1.49 -12.59 -25.80
CA TYR A 130 1.75 -12.62 -24.37
C TYR A 130 0.50 -12.83 -23.52
N GLY A 131 -0.69 -12.92 -24.13
CA GLY A 131 -1.97 -13.09 -23.44
C GLY A 131 -2.36 -11.87 -22.58
N LEU A 132 -1.86 -10.70 -22.97
CA LEU A 132 -2.14 -9.41 -22.32
C LEU A 132 -3.31 -8.74 -23.03
N SER A 133 -4.52 -9.22 -22.80
CA SER A 133 -5.71 -8.75 -23.51
C SER A 133 -5.98 -7.26 -23.26
N VAL A 134 -5.86 -6.45 -24.30
CA VAL A 134 -6.20 -5.01 -24.33
C VAL A 134 -6.79 -4.67 -25.70
N ASN A 135 -7.67 -3.66 -25.76
CA ASN A 135 -8.12 -3.13 -27.02
C ASN A 135 -7.21 -1.95 -27.44
N PRO A 136 -6.51 -2.02 -28.59
CA PRO A 136 -5.57 -1.00 -29.03
C PRO A 136 -6.15 0.43 -29.13
N ARG A 137 -7.46 0.56 -29.29
CA ARG A 137 -8.14 1.86 -29.50
C ARG A 137 -8.76 2.48 -28.27
N ASP A 138 -8.82 1.73 -27.16
CA ASP A 138 -9.36 2.27 -25.92
C ASP A 138 -8.44 3.36 -25.37
N LYS A 139 -9.03 4.40 -24.78
CA LYS A 139 -8.26 5.42 -24.06
C LYS A 139 -7.86 4.92 -22.69
N ILE A 140 -6.72 5.35 -22.22
CA ILE A 140 -6.20 4.97 -20.91
C ILE A 140 -7.13 5.42 -19.77
N GLU A 141 -7.81 6.55 -19.90
CA GLU A 141 -8.75 7.05 -18.89
C GLU A 141 -10.02 6.19 -18.74
N ASP A 142 -10.34 5.37 -19.76
CA ASP A 142 -11.56 4.55 -19.81
C ASP A 142 -11.33 3.09 -19.41
N ILE A 143 -10.07 2.66 -19.22
CA ILE A 143 -9.72 1.28 -18.87
C ILE A 143 -9.37 1.12 -17.39
N THR A 144 -9.55 -0.11 -16.87
CA THR A 144 -9.26 -0.45 -15.46
C THR A 144 -7.77 -0.36 -15.16
N VAL A 145 -7.43 -0.29 -13.87
CA VAL A 145 -6.04 -0.24 -13.39
C VAL A 145 -5.26 -1.49 -13.83
N GLY A 146 -5.86 -2.69 -13.75
CA GLY A 146 -5.26 -3.92 -14.24
C GLY A 146 -4.99 -3.90 -15.75
N MET A 147 -5.88 -3.28 -16.54
CA MET A 147 -5.64 -3.08 -17.98
C MET A 147 -4.50 -2.06 -18.22
N GLN A 148 -4.44 -0.97 -17.46
CA GLN A 148 -3.33 -0.01 -17.54
C GLN A 148 -1.97 -0.68 -17.28
N GLN A 149 -1.91 -1.61 -16.34
CA GLN A 149 -0.72 -2.38 -16.08
C GLN A 149 -0.33 -3.27 -17.27
N ARG A 150 -1.29 -3.94 -17.90
CA ARG A 150 -1.04 -4.72 -19.14
C ARG A 150 -0.47 -3.84 -20.24
N VAL A 151 -0.93 -2.59 -20.35
CA VAL A 151 -0.41 -1.60 -21.30
C VAL A 151 1.05 -1.24 -20.99
N GLU A 152 1.42 -1.03 -19.72
CA GLU A 152 2.82 -0.77 -19.32
C GLU A 152 3.74 -1.96 -19.63
N ILE A 153 3.26 -3.19 -19.41
CA ILE A 153 4.02 -4.41 -19.76
C ILE A 153 4.18 -4.50 -21.29
N LEU A 154 3.09 -4.28 -22.06
CA LEU A 154 3.15 -4.29 -23.53
C LEU A 154 4.09 -3.22 -24.08
N LYS A 155 4.10 -2.03 -23.50
CA LYS A 155 5.03 -0.94 -23.85
C LYS A 155 6.49 -1.36 -23.68
N THR A 156 6.79 -2.08 -22.62
CA THR A 156 8.11 -2.62 -22.34
C THR A 156 8.50 -3.71 -23.35
N LEU A 157 7.57 -4.61 -23.66
CA LEU A 157 7.75 -5.68 -24.64
C LEU A 157 7.85 -5.16 -26.08
N TYR A 158 7.11 -4.11 -26.42
CA TYR A 158 7.18 -3.46 -27.72
C TYR A 158 8.57 -2.91 -28.03
N ARG A 159 9.30 -2.51 -26.99
CA ARG A 159 10.71 -2.06 -27.08
C ARG A 159 11.72 -3.21 -27.04
N ASN A 160 11.27 -4.47 -27.22
CA ASN A 160 12.11 -5.68 -27.23
C ASN A 160 12.92 -5.89 -25.95
N ALA A 161 12.36 -5.55 -24.78
CA ALA A 161 13.03 -5.83 -23.52
C ALA A 161 13.20 -7.34 -23.30
N ASP A 162 14.45 -7.76 -22.97
CA ASP A 162 14.79 -9.13 -22.54
C ASP A 162 14.90 -9.23 -21.04
N ILE A 163 15.20 -8.11 -20.38
CA ILE A 163 15.29 -7.96 -18.94
C ILE A 163 14.17 -7.01 -18.52
N ILE A 164 13.26 -7.48 -17.65
CA ILE A 164 12.09 -6.70 -17.23
C ILE A 164 12.11 -6.50 -15.72
N ILE A 165 12.12 -5.24 -15.30
CA ILE A 165 12.03 -4.84 -13.89
C ILE A 165 10.58 -4.51 -13.57
N PHE A 166 9.99 -5.16 -12.57
CA PHE A 166 8.69 -4.83 -12.01
C PHE A 166 8.88 -4.16 -10.65
N ASP A 167 8.50 -2.88 -10.51
CA ASP A 167 8.62 -2.13 -9.26
C ASP A 167 7.26 -2.06 -8.55
N GLU A 168 7.08 -2.85 -7.50
CA GLU A 168 5.84 -3.01 -6.71
C GLU A 168 4.57 -3.15 -7.58
N PRO A 169 4.53 -4.12 -8.50
CA PRO A 169 3.53 -4.14 -9.55
C PRO A 169 2.11 -4.45 -9.07
N SER A 170 1.92 -4.95 -7.86
CA SER A 170 0.62 -5.35 -7.30
C SER A 170 -0.01 -4.31 -6.36
N ALA A 171 0.63 -3.16 -6.16
CA ALA A 171 0.24 -2.19 -5.12
C ALA A 171 -1.20 -1.65 -5.22
N VAL A 172 -1.81 -1.72 -6.42
CA VAL A 172 -3.14 -1.16 -6.70
C VAL A 172 -4.10 -2.16 -7.37
N LEU A 173 -3.75 -3.45 -7.34
CA LEU A 173 -4.49 -4.53 -8.00
C LEU A 173 -5.41 -5.27 -7.02
N THR A 174 -6.52 -5.77 -7.56
CA THR A 174 -7.37 -6.74 -6.86
C THR A 174 -6.68 -8.11 -6.78
N PRO A 175 -7.08 -9.01 -5.85
CA PRO A 175 -6.51 -10.35 -5.75
C PRO A 175 -6.51 -11.12 -7.08
N GLN A 176 -7.61 -11.05 -7.83
CA GLN A 176 -7.72 -11.72 -9.13
C GLN A 176 -6.74 -11.15 -10.15
N GLU A 177 -6.55 -9.82 -10.15
CA GLU A 177 -5.56 -9.16 -11.02
C GLU A 177 -4.12 -9.49 -10.60
N ILE A 178 -3.86 -9.72 -9.31
CA ILE A 178 -2.55 -10.19 -8.80
C ILE A 178 -2.26 -11.60 -9.33
N ASP A 179 -3.21 -12.52 -9.25
CA ASP A 179 -3.06 -13.89 -9.78
C ASP A 179 -2.79 -13.87 -11.30
N GLU A 180 -3.52 -13.03 -12.04
CA GLU A 180 -3.27 -12.83 -13.47
C GLU A 180 -1.85 -12.28 -13.73
N LEU A 181 -1.40 -11.31 -12.96
CA LEU A 181 -0.05 -10.75 -13.06
C LEU A 181 1.02 -11.82 -12.79
N MET A 182 0.86 -12.64 -11.75
CA MET A 182 1.80 -13.72 -11.44
C MET A 182 1.85 -14.74 -12.60
N ASN A 183 0.72 -15.03 -13.23
CA ASN A 183 0.67 -15.87 -14.43
C ASN A 183 1.36 -15.24 -15.64
N ILE A 184 1.23 -13.93 -15.82
CA ILE A 184 1.95 -13.18 -16.86
C ILE A 184 3.46 -13.27 -16.64
N ILE A 185 3.94 -13.05 -15.42
CA ILE A 185 5.36 -13.14 -15.06
C ILE A 185 5.90 -14.55 -15.35
N ARG A 186 5.18 -15.61 -14.95
CA ARG A 186 5.56 -16.99 -15.26
C ARG A 186 5.64 -17.25 -16.76
N ARG A 187 4.72 -16.70 -17.55
CA ARG A 187 4.73 -16.83 -19.02
C ARG A 187 5.91 -16.11 -19.64
N LEU A 188 6.19 -14.87 -19.23
CA LEU A 188 7.35 -14.10 -19.71
C LEU A 188 8.67 -14.84 -19.46
N LYS A 189 8.82 -15.43 -18.25
CA LYS A 189 9.96 -16.26 -17.92
C LYS A 189 10.07 -17.48 -18.84
N LYS A 190 8.96 -18.20 -19.10
CA LYS A 190 8.93 -19.34 -20.02
C LYS A 190 9.32 -18.95 -21.45
N GLU A 191 9.09 -17.71 -21.87
CA GLU A 191 9.50 -17.17 -23.16
C GLU A 191 10.95 -16.63 -23.16
N GLY A 192 11.73 -16.95 -22.11
CA GLY A 192 13.15 -16.63 -22.04
C GLY A 192 13.45 -15.22 -21.51
N LYS A 193 12.49 -14.52 -20.93
CA LYS A 193 12.75 -13.22 -20.30
C LYS A 193 13.37 -13.37 -18.93
N THR A 194 14.33 -12.52 -18.61
CA THR A 194 14.91 -12.36 -17.26
C THR A 194 14.09 -11.31 -16.51
N ILE A 195 13.70 -11.62 -15.27
CA ILE A 195 12.77 -10.80 -14.51
C ILE A 195 13.38 -10.39 -13.18
N ILE A 196 13.24 -9.13 -12.82
CA ILE A 196 13.49 -8.62 -11.47
C ILE A 196 12.15 -8.12 -10.93
N ILE A 197 11.69 -8.66 -9.82
CA ILE A 197 10.49 -8.17 -9.14
C ILE A 197 10.88 -7.53 -7.82
N ILE A 198 10.53 -6.26 -7.65
CA ILE A 198 10.64 -5.54 -6.38
C ILE A 198 9.30 -5.64 -5.70
N THR A 199 9.26 -6.24 -4.53
CA THR A 199 8.06 -6.32 -3.70
C THR A 199 8.44 -6.45 -2.24
N HIS A 200 7.49 -6.09 -1.37
CA HIS A 200 7.55 -6.39 0.06
C HIS A 200 6.54 -7.48 0.45
N LYS A 201 5.77 -8.00 -0.52
CA LYS A 201 4.79 -9.08 -0.33
C LYS A 201 5.46 -10.44 -0.52
N LEU A 202 5.55 -11.21 0.56
CA LEU A 202 6.27 -12.49 0.59
C LEU A 202 5.58 -13.54 -0.29
N GLU A 203 4.26 -13.50 -0.37
CA GLU A 203 3.45 -14.40 -1.21
C GLU A 203 3.78 -14.26 -2.70
N GLU A 204 4.00 -13.02 -3.19
CA GLU A 204 4.40 -12.79 -4.57
C GLU A 204 5.77 -13.39 -4.87
N ILE A 205 6.71 -13.25 -3.91
CA ILE A 205 8.04 -13.84 -4.01
C ILE A 205 7.93 -15.36 -4.11
N LYS A 206 7.11 -15.99 -3.24
CA LYS A 206 6.85 -17.42 -3.26
C LYS A 206 6.18 -17.89 -4.55
N ALA A 207 5.32 -17.05 -5.14
CA ALA A 207 4.59 -17.40 -6.34
C ALA A 207 5.45 -17.44 -7.61
N VAL A 208 6.43 -16.53 -7.77
CA VAL A 208 7.15 -16.35 -9.04
C VAL A 208 8.67 -16.29 -8.92
N GLY A 209 9.22 -16.09 -7.72
CA GLY A 209 10.66 -15.94 -7.51
C GLY A 209 11.43 -17.27 -7.57
N ASP A 210 12.58 -17.29 -8.21
CA ASP A 210 13.55 -18.39 -8.11
C ASP A 210 14.52 -18.13 -6.97
N ARG A 211 15.10 -16.93 -6.96
CA ARG A 211 15.99 -16.45 -5.91
C ARG A 211 15.46 -15.14 -5.36
N CYS A 212 15.78 -14.89 -4.11
CA CYS A 212 15.45 -13.65 -3.43
C CYS A 212 16.71 -13.01 -2.86
N THR A 213 17.01 -11.78 -3.26
CA THR A 213 18.05 -10.95 -2.63
C THR A 213 17.38 -9.98 -1.68
N VAL A 214 17.80 -10.02 -0.43
CA VAL A 214 17.26 -9.15 0.62
C VAL A 214 18.16 -7.93 0.81
N LEU A 215 17.61 -6.74 0.60
CA LEU A 215 18.26 -5.48 0.94
C LEU A 215 17.81 -4.98 2.30
N ARG A 216 18.76 -4.52 3.10
CA ARG A 216 18.50 -3.92 4.39
C ARG A 216 19.46 -2.75 4.64
N ARG A 217 18.90 -1.53 4.85
CA ARG A 217 19.67 -0.30 5.11
C ARG A 217 20.77 -0.04 4.07
N GLY A 218 20.43 -0.20 2.80
CA GLY A 218 21.32 0.04 1.68
C GLY A 218 22.34 -1.07 1.39
N LYS A 219 22.32 -2.20 2.12
CA LYS A 219 23.24 -3.33 1.94
C LYS A 219 22.50 -4.61 1.63
N VAL A 220 23.17 -5.57 0.97
CA VAL A 220 22.67 -6.92 0.80
C VAL A 220 22.77 -7.68 2.12
N ALA A 221 21.64 -8.12 2.66
CA ALA A 221 21.60 -8.97 3.84
C ALA A 221 21.84 -10.45 3.50
N GLY A 222 21.52 -10.86 2.28
CA GLY A 222 21.73 -12.20 1.77
C GLY A 222 20.96 -12.46 0.48
N THR A 223 21.33 -13.53 -0.23
CA THR A 223 20.58 -14.06 -1.39
C THR A 223 20.29 -15.52 -1.14
N VAL A 224 19.03 -15.93 -1.31
CA VAL A 224 18.56 -17.29 -1.04
C VAL A 224 17.72 -17.81 -2.21
N ASN A 225 17.64 -19.14 -2.38
CA ASN A 225 16.64 -19.73 -3.26
C ASN A 225 15.27 -19.67 -2.56
N VAL A 226 14.26 -19.24 -3.27
CA VAL A 226 12.92 -19.04 -2.70
C VAL A 226 12.29 -20.35 -2.23
N GLN A 227 12.58 -21.45 -2.89
CA GLN A 227 12.05 -22.77 -2.54
C GLN A 227 12.61 -23.32 -1.21
N ASP A 228 13.84 -22.92 -0.84
CA ASP A 228 14.55 -23.47 0.32
C ASP A 228 14.23 -22.73 1.63
N VAL A 229 13.50 -21.62 1.59
CA VAL A 229 13.24 -20.77 2.76
C VAL A 229 11.75 -20.54 2.97
N SER A 230 11.33 -20.36 4.22
CA SER A 230 9.96 -19.97 4.57
C SER A 230 9.75 -18.46 4.43
N GLU A 231 8.48 -18.02 4.37
CA GLU A 231 8.13 -16.59 4.45
C GLU A 231 8.63 -15.97 5.76
N GLN A 232 8.55 -16.72 6.86
CA GLN A 232 9.08 -16.32 8.15
C GLN A 232 10.58 -16.00 8.07
N THR A 233 11.37 -16.85 7.41
CA THR A 233 12.82 -16.64 7.21
C THR A 233 13.08 -15.38 6.36
N LEU A 234 12.34 -15.19 5.28
CA LEU A 234 12.46 -13.99 4.44
C LEU A 234 12.13 -12.71 5.23
N ALA A 235 11.07 -12.72 6.06
CA ALA A 235 10.71 -11.61 6.93
C ALA A 235 11.81 -11.31 7.96
N GLU A 236 12.38 -12.33 8.59
CA GLU A 236 13.48 -12.18 9.55
C GLU A 236 14.75 -11.61 8.91
N MET A 237 15.09 -12.06 7.69
CA MET A 237 16.21 -11.48 6.92
C MET A 237 15.96 -10.00 6.60
N MET A 238 14.73 -9.65 6.25
CA MET A 238 14.34 -8.28 5.89
C MET A 238 14.41 -7.34 7.09
N VAL A 239 13.87 -7.74 8.24
CA VAL A 239 13.84 -6.94 9.48
C VAL A 239 15.18 -7.01 10.25
N GLY A 240 15.88 -8.14 10.15
CA GLY A 240 17.16 -8.40 10.84
C GLY A 240 17.03 -8.83 12.30
N ARG A 241 15.84 -9.25 12.70
CA ARG A 241 15.53 -9.86 14.01
C ARG A 241 14.37 -10.83 13.83
N ALA A 242 14.16 -11.70 14.80
CA ALA A 242 12.96 -12.56 14.81
C ALA A 242 11.70 -11.69 14.73
N VAL A 243 10.80 -12.06 13.82
CA VAL A 243 9.51 -11.41 13.60
C VAL A 243 8.43 -12.47 13.71
N LYS A 244 7.36 -12.20 14.42
CA LYS A 244 6.20 -13.09 14.46
C LYS A 244 5.21 -12.63 13.37
N LEU A 245 5.09 -13.40 12.30
CA LEU A 245 4.12 -13.12 11.23
C LEU A 245 2.70 -13.54 11.62
N SER A 246 2.56 -14.59 12.46
CA SER A 246 1.26 -15.00 12.98
C SER A 246 0.76 -14.03 14.04
N LEU A 247 -0.48 -13.61 13.93
CA LEU A 247 -1.15 -12.80 14.94
C LEU A 247 -1.77 -13.72 16.00
N ASP A 248 -1.47 -13.47 17.28
CA ASP A 248 -2.18 -14.10 18.39
C ASP A 248 -3.51 -13.34 18.55
N LYS A 249 -4.55 -13.86 17.94
CA LYS A 249 -5.90 -13.30 18.02
C LYS A 249 -6.82 -14.27 18.71
N THR A 250 -7.33 -13.90 19.89
CA THR A 250 -8.40 -14.64 20.56
C THR A 250 -9.73 -14.44 19.84
N PRO A 251 -10.69 -15.38 19.93
CA PRO A 251 -12.04 -15.14 19.43
C PRO A 251 -12.63 -13.87 20.03
N ALA A 252 -13.27 -13.05 19.20
CA ALA A 252 -13.94 -11.85 19.68
C ALA A 252 -15.15 -12.18 20.55
N THR A 253 -15.42 -11.34 21.51
CA THR A 253 -16.66 -11.36 22.31
C THR A 253 -17.44 -10.07 22.08
N PRO A 254 -18.14 -9.93 20.93
CA PRO A 254 -18.84 -8.69 20.60
C PRO A 254 -19.95 -8.40 21.62
N GLY A 255 -19.94 -7.17 22.15
CA GLY A 255 -20.93 -6.68 23.07
C GLY A 255 -22.03 -5.85 22.38
N ARG A 256 -22.42 -4.72 23.01
CA ARG A 256 -23.43 -3.81 22.48
C ARG A 256 -22.93 -3.05 21.25
N THR A 257 -23.87 -2.60 20.41
CA THR A 257 -23.56 -1.66 19.32
C THR A 257 -23.11 -0.31 19.92
N VAL A 258 -21.94 0.15 19.50
CA VAL A 258 -21.33 1.41 19.92
C VAL A 258 -21.50 2.47 18.83
N LEU A 259 -21.22 2.13 17.57
CA LEU A 259 -21.43 3.00 16.42
C LEU A 259 -22.52 2.39 15.52
N SER A 260 -23.57 3.16 15.22
CA SER A 260 -24.63 2.79 14.28
C SER A 260 -24.72 3.82 13.18
N ILE A 261 -24.70 3.37 11.95
CA ILE A 261 -24.84 4.17 10.74
C ILE A 261 -26.08 3.67 10.00
N GLN A 262 -27.02 4.57 9.69
CA GLN A 262 -28.32 4.22 9.11
C GLN A 262 -28.58 5.05 7.86
N ASN A 263 -28.75 4.36 6.72
CA ASN A 263 -29.13 4.94 5.42
C ASN A 263 -28.28 6.14 5.01
N LEU A 264 -26.97 6.09 5.30
CA LEU A 264 -26.03 7.19 5.12
C LEU A 264 -25.81 7.47 3.64
N CYS A 265 -25.97 8.75 3.27
CA CYS A 265 -25.56 9.27 1.96
C CYS A 265 -24.57 10.41 2.14
N VAL A 266 -23.46 10.34 1.38
CA VAL A 266 -22.38 11.33 1.43
C VAL A 266 -21.95 11.71 0.03
N LYS A 267 -21.79 12.99 -0.25
CA LYS A 267 -21.19 13.50 -1.49
C LYS A 267 -19.69 13.70 -1.30
N ASN A 268 -18.93 13.37 -2.32
CA ASN A 268 -17.51 13.72 -2.35
C ASN A 268 -17.28 15.21 -2.66
N THR A 269 -16.02 15.65 -2.63
CA THR A 269 -15.62 17.06 -2.89
C THR A 269 -16.00 17.56 -4.29
N ARG A 270 -16.33 16.65 -5.24
CA ARG A 270 -16.80 16.97 -6.59
C ARG A 270 -18.33 17.00 -6.70
N GLY A 271 -19.06 16.90 -5.58
CA GLY A 271 -20.53 16.93 -5.53
C GLY A 271 -21.20 15.62 -5.98
N ARG A 272 -20.45 14.55 -6.25
CA ARG A 272 -20.99 13.25 -6.65
C ARG A 272 -21.30 12.41 -5.41
N LEU A 273 -22.41 11.68 -5.43
CA LEU A 273 -22.79 10.78 -4.35
C LEU A 273 -21.82 9.59 -4.30
N ALA A 274 -20.94 9.57 -3.30
CA ALA A 274 -19.90 8.58 -3.10
C ALA A 274 -20.35 7.45 -2.13
N VAL A 275 -21.13 7.79 -1.10
CA VAL A 275 -21.79 6.81 -0.21
C VAL A 275 -23.29 6.88 -0.47
N LYS A 276 -23.93 5.72 -0.64
CA LYS A 276 -25.31 5.58 -1.13
C LYS A 276 -26.09 4.64 -0.23
N ASN A 277 -26.94 5.21 0.62
CA ASN A 277 -27.86 4.45 1.49
C ASN A 277 -27.15 3.34 2.28
N LEU A 278 -26.00 3.67 2.86
CA LEU A 278 -25.15 2.73 3.57
C LEU A 278 -25.62 2.59 5.01
N SER A 279 -25.82 1.35 5.46
CA SER A 279 -26.13 1.01 6.85
C SER A 279 -25.12 0.03 7.40
N LEU A 280 -24.64 0.26 8.64
CA LEU A 280 -23.56 -0.48 9.24
C LEU A 280 -23.56 -0.28 10.76
N ASP A 281 -23.21 -1.31 11.53
CA ASP A 281 -23.03 -1.24 12.97
C ASP A 281 -21.67 -1.78 13.40
N VAL A 282 -21.05 -1.15 14.39
CA VAL A 282 -19.80 -1.59 15.02
C VAL A 282 -20.07 -1.83 16.51
N ARG A 283 -19.68 -3.01 17.01
CA ARG A 283 -19.94 -3.44 18.38
C ARG A 283 -18.70 -3.27 19.25
N SER A 284 -18.89 -3.16 20.54
CA SER A 284 -17.79 -3.22 21.50
C SER A 284 -17.09 -4.58 21.41
N GLY A 285 -15.76 -4.61 21.53
CA GLY A 285 -14.97 -5.83 21.50
C GLY A 285 -14.92 -6.52 20.13
N GLU A 286 -15.21 -5.81 19.03
CA GLU A 286 -15.03 -6.33 17.68
C GLU A 286 -14.21 -5.38 16.79
N ILE A 287 -13.55 -5.97 15.81
CA ILE A 287 -12.98 -5.26 14.66
C ILE A 287 -13.86 -5.52 13.46
N LEU A 288 -14.58 -4.48 13.00
CA LEU A 288 -15.30 -4.52 11.74
C LEU A 288 -14.41 -3.97 10.63
N GLY A 289 -14.11 -4.80 9.63
CA GLY A 289 -13.32 -4.43 8.46
C GLY A 289 -14.18 -3.92 7.33
N ILE A 290 -13.73 -2.87 6.65
CA ILE A 290 -14.29 -2.43 5.36
C ILE A 290 -13.33 -2.81 4.24
N ALA A 291 -13.70 -3.81 3.45
CA ALA A 291 -12.98 -4.22 2.25
C ALA A 291 -13.54 -3.50 1.01
N GLY A 292 -12.68 -3.06 0.10
CA GLY A 292 -13.10 -2.43 -1.15
C GLY A 292 -11.91 -1.84 -1.91
N VAL A 293 -12.06 -1.62 -3.21
CA VAL A 293 -11.04 -0.92 -4.01
C VAL A 293 -11.12 0.59 -3.79
N ASP A 294 -10.00 1.26 -4.00
CA ASP A 294 -9.93 2.72 -3.86
C ASP A 294 -11.02 3.44 -4.70
N GLY A 295 -11.63 4.48 -4.12
CA GLY A 295 -12.69 5.25 -4.77
C GLY A 295 -14.10 4.68 -4.63
N ASN A 296 -14.31 3.58 -3.90
CA ASN A 296 -15.63 3.00 -3.65
C ASN A 296 -16.41 3.64 -2.49
N GLY A 297 -15.93 4.75 -1.91
CA GLY A 297 -16.64 5.52 -0.88
C GLY A 297 -16.15 5.30 0.54
N GLN A 298 -15.07 4.53 0.77
CA GLN A 298 -14.50 4.27 2.09
C GLN A 298 -14.04 5.55 2.78
N SER A 299 -13.28 6.39 2.06
CA SER A 299 -12.76 7.66 2.59
C SER A 299 -13.89 8.61 2.94
N GLU A 300 -14.92 8.71 2.08
CA GLU A 300 -16.09 9.55 2.34
C GLU A 300 -16.92 9.05 3.53
N LEU A 301 -17.04 7.73 3.70
CA LEU A 301 -17.66 7.12 4.88
C LEU A 301 -16.94 7.55 6.16
N ILE A 302 -15.61 7.39 6.20
CA ILE A 302 -14.79 7.78 7.35
C ILE A 302 -14.92 9.29 7.61
N TYR A 303 -14.83 10.10 6.57
CA TYR A 303 -14.90 11.55 6.72
C TYR A 303 -16.28 12.02 7.20
N ALA A 304 -17.36 11.34 6.80
CA ALA A 304 -18.69 11.61 7.33
C ALA A 304 -18.80 11.22 8.81
N VAL A 305 -18.27 10.04 9.20
CA VAL A 305 -18.30 9.57 10.61
C VAL A 305 -17.43 10.45 11.51
N THR A 306 -16.32 10.96 11.01
CA THR A 306 -15.41 11.85 11.76
C THR A 306 -15.81 13.34 11.70
N GLY A 307 -16.78 13.70 10.85
CA GLY A 307 -17.26 15.08 10.68
C GLY A 307 -16.42 15.94 9.73
N LEU A 308 -15.50 15.32 8.98
CA LEU A 308 -14.68 16.00 7.95
C LEU A 308 -15.47 16.28 6.66
N LEU A 309 -16.54 15.50 6.39
CA LEU A 309 -17.50 15.74 5.31
C LEU A 309 -18.91 15.83 5.88
N PRO A 310 -19.78 16.70 5.32
CA PRO A 310 -21.18 16.78 5.73
C PRO A 310 -21.96 15.53 5.27
N VAL A 311 -22.91 15.10 6.09
CA VAL A 311 -23.88 14.07 5.77
C VAL A 311 -25.00 14.68 4.93
N GLU A 312 -25.28 14.10 3.76
CA GLU A 312 -26.39 14.55 2.89
C GLU A 312 -27.75 14.05 3.43
N SER A 313 -27.79 12.75 3.82
CA SER A 313 -28.94 12.13 4.48
C SER A 313 -28.52 10.90 5.26
N GLY A 314 -29.40 10.42 6.12
CA GLY A 314 -29.11 9.32 7.03
C GLY A 314 -28.76 9.77 8.43
N ARG A 315 -28.35 8.81 9.27
CA ARG A 315 -28.10 9.05 10.70
C ARG A 315 -26.84 8.31 11.16
N ILE A 316 -26.10 8.96 12.06
CA ILE A 316 -24.93 8.39 12.74
C ILE A 316 -25.18 8.50 14.23
N GLU A 317 -25.16 7.37 14.92
CA GLU A 317 -25.32 7.29 16.38
C GLU A 317 -24.08 6.70 17.03
N LEU A 318 -23.68 7.30 18.16
CA LEU A 318 -22.62 6.80 19.04
C LEU A 318 -23.22 6.52 20.41
N ASN A 319 -23.14 5.29 20.89
CA ASN A 319 -23.76 4.85 22.15
C ASN A 319 -25.26 5.22 22.26
N GLY A 320 -26.00 5.21 21.14
CA GLY A 320 -27.41 5.58 21.06
C GLY A 320 -27.69 7.08 20.97
N ALA A 321 -26.66 7.94 21.05
CA ALA A 321 -26.80 9.39 20.86
C ALA A 321 -26.59 9.76 19.39
N ASP A 322 -27.47 10.57 18.82
CA ASP A 322 -27.34 11.09 17.47
C ASP A 322 -26.21 12.12 17.38
N ILE A 323 -25.16 11.79 16.65
CA ILE A 323 -23.98 12.63 16.42
C ILE A 323 -23.91 13.17 14.99
N THR A 324 -24.95 12.98 14.18
CA THR A 324 -24.93 13.29 12.74
C THR A 324 -24.51 14.72 12.46
N ARG A 325 -24.92 15.66 13.29
CA ARG A 325 -24.62 17.10 13.15
C ARG A 325 -23.52 17.62 14.09
N TYR A 326 -22.86 16.73 14.84
CA TYR A 326 -21.77 17.14 15.72
C TYR A 326 -20.57 17.65 14.91
N SER A 327 -19.92 18.69 15.43
CA SER A 327 -18.62 19.16 14.93
C SER A 327 -17.54 18.11 15.18
N ILE A 328 -16.39 18.25 14.52
CA ILE A 328 -15.24 17.37 14.69
C ILE A 328 -14.84 17.28 16.18
N LEU A 329 -14.75 18.42 16.87
CA LEU A 329 -14.40 18.47 18.29
C LEU A 329 -15.42 17.71 19.15
N GLN A 330 -16.71 17.94 18.95
CA GLN A 330 -17.77 17.23 19.67
C GLN A 330 -17.74 15.73 19.45
N ARG A 331 -17.37 15.25 18.26
CA ARG A 331 -17.19 13.81 17.98
C ARG A 331 -15.99 13.22 18.70
N ILE A 332 -14.86 13.95 18.75
CA ILE A 332 -13.68 13.55 19.52
C ILE A 332 -14.04 13.47 21.01
N GLU A 333 -14.75 14.47 21.54
CA GLU A 333 -15.18 14.52 22.94
C GLU A 333 -16.24 13.47 23.28
N ALA A 334 -17.04 13.06 22.29
CA ALA A 334 -18.01 11.96 22.43
C ALA A 334 -17.36 10.57 22.40
N GLY A 335 -16.06 10.46 22.07
CA GLY A 335 -15.33 9.20 22.13
C GLY A 335 -14.98 8.60 20.76
N ILE A 336 -14.87 9.40 19.68
CA ILE A 336 -14.36 8.95 18.39
C ILE A 336 -12.90 9.35 18.24
N SER A 337 -12.03 8.36 17.98
CA SER A 337 -10.66 8.59 17.53
C SER A 337 -10.45 8.10 16.10
N HIS A 338 -9.54 8.74 15.38
CA HIS A 338 -9.32 8.46 13.97
C HIS A 338 -7.83 8.48 13.59
N VAL A 339 -7.35 7.32 13.15
CA VAL A 339 -6.05 7.16 12.46
C VAL A 339 -6.30 7.35 10.96
N PRO A 340 -5.84 8.45 10.35
CA PRO A 340 -6.19 8.79 8.98
C PRO A 340 -5.43 7.98 7.94
N GLU A 341 -6.04 7.81 6.76
CA GLU A 341 -5.45 7.15 5.60
C GLU A 341 -4.18 7.85 5.10
N ASP A 342 -4.26 9.17 4.90
CA ASP A 342 -3.10 9.99 4.54
C ASP A 342 -2.50 10.62 5.79
N ARG A 343 -1.51 9.92 6.36
CA ARG A 343 -0.80 10.37 7.55
C ARG A 343 -0.06 11.70 7.35
N GLN A 344 0.43 11.96 6.12
CA GLN A 344 1.19 13.19 5.81
C GLN A 344 0.30 14.42 5.83
N LYS A 345 -0.91 14.28 5.30
CA LYS A 345 -1.87 15.39 5.17
C LYS A 345 -2.70 15.61 6.43
N HIS A 346 -3.07 14.53 7.13
CA HIS A 346 -4.06 14.58 8.20
C HIS A 346 -3.59 13.97 9.53
N GLY A 347 -2.43 13.30 9.54
CA GLY A 347 -1.99 12.52 10.70
C GLY A 347 -1.18 13.31 11.71
N PHE A 348 -0.32 14.21 11.29
CA PHE A 348 0.62 14.94 12.16
C PHE A 348 1.01 16.29 11.56
N ILE A 349 1.62 17.15 12.39
CA ILE A 349 2.23 18.41 11.98
C ILE A 349 3.75 18.19 11.96
N SER A 350 4.36 18.33 10.77
CA SER A 350 5.78 17.99 10.53
C SER A 350 6.76 18.79 11.36
N GLU A 351 6.45 20.06 11.60
CA GLU A 351 7.26 21.03 12.33
C GLU A 351 7.10 20.91 13.85
N PHE A 352 6.13 20.12 14.31
CA PHE A 352 5.90 19.89 15.72
C PHE A 352 6.72 18.69 16.23
N THR A 353 7.08 18.75 17.50
CA THR A 353 7.73 17.65 18.22
C THR A 353 6.78 16.46 18.41
N ALA A 354 7.33 15.32 18.81
CA ALA A 354 6.51 14.16 19.19
C ALA A 354 5.54 14.49 20.34
N ALA A 355 5.98 15.27 21.33
CA ALA A 355 5.15 15.68 22.46
C ALA A 355 3.98 16.56 22.00
N GLU A 356 4.21 17.56 21.16
CA GLU A 356 3.17 18.45 20.65
C GLU A 356 2.19 17.69 19.75
N ASN A 357 2.66 16.76 18.92
CA ASN A 357 1.79 15.91 18.11
C ASN A 357 0.94 14.93 18.94
N ILE A 358 1.47 14.40 20.02
CA ILE A 358 0.73 13.53 20.94
C ILE A 358 -0.37 14.32 21.65
N ALA A 359 -0.08 15.52 22.15
CA ALA A 359 -1.05 16.36 22.84
C ALA A 359 -2.01 17.12 21.90
N LEU A 360 -1.89 16.97 20.57
CA LEU A 360 -2.53 17.82 19.56
C LEU A 360 -4.05 17.91 19.70
N LYS A 361 -4.74 16.85 20.12
CA LYS A 361 -6.20 16.78 20.18
C LYS A 361 -6.81 17.17 21.53
N ASP A 362 -6.00 17.19 22.58
CA ASP A 362 -6.43 17.44 23.95
C ASP A 362 -5.55 18.44 24.73
N TYR A 363 -4.67 19.17 24.02
CA TYR A 363 -3.76 20.16 24.60
C TYR A 363 -4.47 21.19 25.50
N TYR A 364 -5.75 21.45 25.26
CA TYR A 364 -6.58 22.39 26.03
C TYR A 364 -7.16 21.77 27.33
N LYS A 365 -7.00 20.48 27.54
CA LYS A 365 -7.45 19.73 28.74
C LYS A 365 -6.30 19.52 29.74
N THR A 366 -6.64 19.18 30.97
CA THR A 366 -5.71 18.63 31.95
C THR A 366 -5.21 17.26 31.45
N PRO A 367 -3.90 16.92 31.54
CA PRO A 367 -2.86 17.65 32.29
C PRO A 367 -2.12 18.73 31.48
N TYR A 368 -2.39 18.91 30.19
CA TYR A 368 -1.63 19.78 29.29
C TYR A 368 -1.96 21.26 29.42
N SER A 369 -3.13 21.59 29.97
CA SER A 369 -3.55 22.98 30.19
C SER A 369 -3.79 23.24 31.67
N ARG A 370 -3.21 24.34 32.16
CA ARG A 370 -3.40 24.87 33.50
C ARG A 370 -4.54 25.91 33.54
N LYS A 371 -4.98 26.27 34.75
CA LYS A 371 -5.94 27.38 34.94
C LYS A 371 -5.43 28.65 34.22
N GLY A 372 -6.29 29.26 33.43
CA GLY A 372 -5.94 30.44 32.62
C GLY A 372 -5.46 30.12 31.19
N GLY A 373 -5.53 28.87 30.73
CA GLY A 373 -5.20 28.48 29.35
C GLY A 373 -3.71 28.38 29.06
N LEU A 374 -2.84 28.41 30.08
CA LEU A 374 -1.40 28.23 29.93
C LEU A 374 -1.05 26.78 29.70
N LEU A 375 -0.25 26.49 28.67
CA LEU A 375 0.19 25.14 28.34
C LEU A 375 1.26 24.66 29.31
N ASP A 376 1.13 23.42 29.76
CA ASP A 376 2.14 22.70 30.55
C ASP A 376 2.98 21.79 29.64
N TYR A 377 4.01 22.36 29.03
CA TYR A 377 4.93 21.60 28.18
C TYR A 377 5.62 20.45 28.92
N GLN A 378 5.89 20.59 30.23
CA GLN A 378 6.50 19.51 31.00
C GLN A 378 5.55 18.29 31.12
N ALA A 379 4.24 18.55 31.26
CA ALA A 379 3.24 17.49 31.22
C ALA A 379 3.20 16.82 29.84
N MET A 380 3.23 17.60 28.75
CA MET A 380 3.28 17.07 27.40
C MET A 380 4.50 16.17 27.18
N TYR A 381 5.68 16.61 27.59
CA TYR A 381 6.90 15.82 27.45
C TYR A 381 6.89 14.53 28.28
N ARG A 382 6.39 14.59 29.52
CA ARG A 382 6.27 13.39 30.38
C ARG A 382 5.35 12.34 29.76
N THR A 383 4.17 12.74 29.30
CA THR A 383 3.23 11.84 28.64
C THR A 383 3.84 11.27 27.35
N ALA A 384 4.45 12.13 26.53
CA ALA A 384 5.09 11.69 25.31
C ALA A 384 6.22 10.69 25.55
N ASP A 385 7.09 10.90 26.55
CA ASP A 385 8.17 9.96 26.88
C ASP A 385 7.61 8.61 27.40
N ALA A 386 6.48 8.59 28.08
CA ALA A 386 5.80 7.36 28.48
C ALA A 386 5.27 6.61 27.25
N LEU A 387 4.57 7.29 26.35
CA LEU A 387 4.03 6.70 25.11
C LEU A 387 5.14 6.29 24.14
N ILE A 388 6.23 7.04 24.05
CA ILE A 388 7.40 6.67 23.23
C ILE A 388 7.96 5.32 23.68
N ARG A 389 8.04 5.07 24.98
CA ARG A 389 8.48 3.78 25.53
C ARG A 389 7.44 2.68 25.30
N ASP A 390 6.16 2.95 25.61
CA ASP A 390 5.09 1.95 25.50
C ASP A 390 4.84 1.52 24.06
N PHE A 391 4.96 2.46 23.10
CA PHE A 391 4.74 2.20 21.67
C PHE A 391 6.04 1.87 20.91
N ASP A 392 7.18 1.69 21.57
CA ASP A 392 8.50 1.46 20.92
C ASP A 392 8.73 2.45 19.76
N ILE A 393 8.51 3.75 20.02
CA ILE A 393 8.72 4.81 19.03
C ILE A 393 10.21 5.17 19.02
N ARG A 394 10.86 4.99 17.87
CA ARG A 394 12.28 5.31 17.72
C ARG A 394 12.44 6.75 17.27
N CYS A 395 12.94 7.58 18.16
CA CYS A 395 13.16 9.01 17.94
C CYS A 395 14.48 9.44 18.61
N GLY A 396 15.34 10.16 17.85
CA GLY A 396 16.72 10.43 18.26
C GLY A 396 16.87 11.38 19.46
N LYS A 397 15.86 12.25 19.71
CA LYS A 397 15.84 13.22 20.80
C LYS A 397 14.65 13.02 21.74
N GLY A 398 14.11 11.76 21.84
CA GLY A 398 12.91 11.46 22.62
C GLY A 398 11.73 12.34 22.22
N ALA A 399 10.95 12.80 23.19
CA ALA A 399 9.77 13.64 22.98
C ALA A 399 10.03 14.97 22.23
N TYR A 400 11.28 15.43 22.18
CA TYR A 400 11.70 16.65 21.45
C TYR A 400 11.98 16.43 19.97
N THR A 401 11.89 15.20 19.46
CA THR A 401 12.13 14.92 18.04
C THR A 401 11.01 15.48 17.19
N LEU A 402 11.34 16.26 16.14
CA LEU A 402 10.37 16.71 15.15
C LEU A 402 9.81 15.50 14.40
N VAL A 403 8.47 15.37 14.34
CA VAL A 403 7.83 14.22 13.70
C VAL A 403 8.16 14.15 12.21
N GLY A 404 8.34 15.29 11.55
CA GLY A 404 8.78 15.36 10.16
C GLY A 404 10.07 14.60 9.85
N ALA A 405 10.99 14.52 10.82
CA ALA A 405 12.29 13.83 10.68
C ALA A 405 12.26 12.32 10.98
N MET A 406 11.12 11.78 11.44
CA MET A 406 10.99 10.36 11.77
C MET A 406 10.76 9.49 10.54
N SER A 407 11.06 8.18 10.66
CA SER A 407 10.66 7.19 9.65
C SER A 407 9.12 7.03 9.58
N GLY A 408 8.63 6.53 8.44
CA GLY A 408 7.18 6.32 8.23
C GLY A 408 6.53 5.47 9.33
N GLY A 409 7.19 4.38 9.75
CA GLY A 409 6.71 3.52 10.84
C GLY A 409 6.63 4.24 12.19
N ASN A 410 7.63 5.06 12.53
CA ASN A 410 7.60 5.82 13.78
C ASN A 410 6.58 6.96 13.76
N LYS A 411 6.39 7.65 12.62
CA LYS A 411 5.29 8.61 12.43
C LYS A 411 3.93 7.96 12.68
N GLN A 412 3.71 6.77 12.12
CA GLN A 412 2.47 6.02 12.32
C GLN A 412 2.27 5.63 13.77
N LYS A 413 3.32 5.17 14.46
CA LYS A 413 3.27 4.83 15.89
C LYS A 413 2.91 6.06 16.75
N VAL A 414 3.41 7.26 16.43
CA VAL A 414 3.02 8.52 17.12
C VAL A 414 1.52 8.79 16.95
N ILE A 415 1.00 8.64 15.71
CA ILE A 415 -0.43 8.84 15.45
C ILE A 415 -1.27 7.82 16.22
N VAL A 416 -0.94 6.54 16.11
CA VAL A 416 -1.68 5.45 16.78
C VAL A 416 -1.63 5.62 18.30
N ALA A 417 -0.46 5.98 18.87
CA ALA A 417 -0.30 6.24 20.30
C ALA A 417 -1.23 7.38 20.76
N ARG A 418 -1.26 8.50 20.04
CA ARG A 418 -2.17 9.61 20.33
C ARG A 418 -3.63 9.18 20.31
N GLU A 419 -4.05 8.48 19.25
CA GLU A 419 -5.46 8.10 19.09
C GLU A 419 -5.92 7.07 20.13
N ILE A 420 -5.04 6.20 20.59
CA ILE A 420 -5.33 5.23 21.66
C ILE A 420 -5.33 5.90 23.04
N GLU A 421 -4.41 6.84 23.29
CA GLU A 421 -4.31 7.57 24.58
C GLU A 421 -5.59 8.34 24.91
N LEU A 422 -6.30 8.84 23.89
CA LEU A 422 -7.60 9.49 24.05
C LEU A 422 -8.68 8.56 24.63
N SER A 423 -8.40 7.27 24.77
CA SER A 423 -9.32 6.26 25.30
C SER A 423 -10.71 6.27 24.62
N PRO A 424 -10.80 6.19 23.28
CA PRO A 424 -12.06 6.33 22.56
C PRO A 424 -12.98 5.13 22.78
N ASP A 425 -14.30 5.35 22.63
CA ASP A 425 -15.30 4.29 22.54
C ASP A 425 -15.23 3.59 21.17
N VAL A 426 -14.99 4.39 20.12
CA VAL A 426 -14.79 3.92 18.73
C VAL A 426 -13.44 4.39 18.21
N LEU A 427 -12.62 3.44 17.77
CA LEU A 427 -11.36 3.70 17.10
C LEU A 427 -11.50 3.41 15.60
N ILE A 428 -11.49 4.46 14.79
CA ILE A 428 -11.52 4.34 13.32
C ILE A 428 -10.09 4.33 12.82
N ILE A 429 -9.72 3.30 12.06
CA ILE A 429 -8.37 3.11 11.56
C ILE A 429 -8.40 2.94 10.05
N ALA A 430 -7.83 3.89 9.32
CA ALA A 430 -7.74 3.82 7.86
C ALA A 430 -6.31 3.57 7.42
N GLN A 431 -6.11 2.52 6.63
CA GLN A 431 -4.82 2.17 6.03
C GLN A 431 -3.66 2.15 7.04
N PRO A 432 -3.77 1.46 8.19
CA PRO A 432 -2.82 1.58 9.31
C PRO A 432 -1.39 1.20 8.93
N THR A 433 -1.22 0.32 7.97
CA THR A 433 0.07 -0.28 7.62
C THR A 433 0.63 0.21 6.29
N ARG A 434 -0.10 1.06 5.57
CA ARG A 434 0.31 1.56 4.25
C ARG A 434 1.71 2.17 4.27
N GLY A 435 2.61 1.56 3.47
CA GLY A 435 3.99 2.05 3.33
C GLY A 435 4.83 1.90 4.59
N LEU A 436 4.55 0.91 5.44
CA LEU A 436 5.34 0.57 6.61
C LEU A 436 6.20 -0.67 6.35
N ASP A 437 7.19 -0.87 7.23
CA ASP A 437 7.97 -2.09 7.29
C ASP A 437 7.23 -3.18 8.07
N VAL A 438 7.60 -4.46 7.83
CA VAL A 438 6.93 -5.63 8.46
C VAL A 438 6.98 -5.57 9.99
N GLY A 439 8.05 -5.05 10.57
CA GLY A 439 8.15 -4.91 12.02
C GLY A 439 7.16 -3.89 12.58
N ALA A 440 6.95 -2.77 11.89
CA ALA A 440 5.95 -1.77 12.26
C ALA A 440 4.53 -2.29 12.03
N ILE A 441 4.30 -3.04 10.94
CA ILE A 441 3.01 -3.68 10.64
C ILE A 441 2.61 -4.61 11.78
N SER A 442 3.45 -5.60 12.10
CA SER A 442 3.19 -6.57 13.18
C SER A 442 2.88 -5.87 14.51
N TYR A 443 3.65 -4.83 14.84
CA TYR A 443 3.43 -4.05 16.06
C TYR A 443 2.06 -3.36 16.09
N ILE A 444 1.68 -2.68 15.00
CA ILE A 444 0.40 -1.97 14.91
C ILE A 444 -0.77 -2.95 14.97
N HIS A 445 -0.68 -4.09 14.29
CA HIS A 445 -1.70 -5.14 14.34
C HIS A 445 -1.93 -5.64 15.76
N GLN A 446 -0.85 -5.94 16.51
CA GLN A 446 -0.94 -6.36 17.91
C GLN A 446 -1.61 -5.30 18.80
N ARG A 447 -1.31 -4.00 18.57
CA ARG A 447 -1.96 -2.91 19.31
C ARG A 447 -3.45 -2.79 18.99
N ILE A 448 -3.84 -2.95 17.73
CA ILE A 448 -5.25 -2.94 17.31
C ILE A 448 -6.01 -4.08 18.00
N ILE A 449 -5.47 -5.30 18.00
CA ILE A 449 -6.06 -6.45 18.69
C ILE A 449 -6.17 -6.19 20.19
N ALA A 450 -5.12 -5.66 20.82
CA ALA A 450 -5.13 -5.35 22.24
C ALA A 450 -6.21 -4.30 22.60
N GLU A 451 -6.49 -3.33 21.74
CA GLU A 451 -7.58 -2.36 21.97
C GLU A 451 -8.97 -3.02 21.81
N ARG A 452 -9.14 -3.92 20.82
CA ARG A 452 -10.35 -4.74 20.71
C ARG A 452 -10.59 -5.55 21.99
N ASP A 453 -9.56 -6.22 22.49
CA ASP A 453 -9.64 -7.10 23.67
C ASP A 453 -9.95 -6.31 24.96
N LYS A 454 -9.68 -5.01 24.99
CA LYS A 454 -10.14 -4.09 26.05
C LYS A 454 -11.63 -3.72 25.92
N GLY A 455 -12.33 -4.24 24.90
CA GLY A 455 -13.75 -3.97 24.65
C GLY A 455 -14.05 -2.77 23.78
N ARG A 456 -13.05 -2.16 23.11
CA ARG A 456 -13.30 -1.04 22.20
C ARG A 456 -13.98 -1.51 20.91
N ALA A 457 -14.80 -0.67 20.32
CA ALA A 457 -15.33 -0.85 18.98
C ALA A 457 -14.30 -0.33 17.97
N ILE A 458 -13.93 -1.15 16.97
CA ILE A 458 -12.92 -0.78 15.98
C ILE A 458 -13.50 -0.88 14.58
N LEU A 459 -13.42 0.21 13.82
CA LEU A 459 -13.71 0.25 12.38
C LEU A 459 -12.40 0.33 11.61
N LEU A 460 -12.02 -0.77 10.97
CA LEU A 460 -10.79 -0.88 10.19
C LEU A 460 -11.10 -0.75 8.69
N VAL A 461 -10.41 0.13 8.00
CA VAL A 461 -10.49 0.26 6.54
C VAL A 461 -9.11 0.01 5.96
N SER A 462 -9.01 -0.98 5.09
CA SER A 462 -7.77 -1.31 4.40
C SER A 462 -8.04 -1.75 2.96
N PHE A 463 -7.10 -1.41 2.05
CA PHE A 463 -7.06 -1.94 0.69
C PHE A 463 -6.31 -3.28 0.63
N GLU A 464 -5.53 -3.59 1.67
CA GLU A 464 -4.82 -4.86 1.80
C GLU A 464 -5.77 -5.92 2.36
N LEU A 465 -6.21 -6.85 1.49
CA LEU A 465 -7.20 -7.85 1.88
C LEU A 465 -6.68 -8.79 2.98
N ASN A 466 -5.38 -9.13 2.93
CA ASN A 466 -4.73 -9.93 3.97
C ASN A 466 -4.79 -9.25 5.36
N GLU A 467 -4.68 -7.92 5.41
CA GLU A 467 -4.86 -7.16 6.66
C GLU A 467 -6.29 -7.29 7.20
N ILE A 468 -7.29 -7.13 6.32
CA ILE A 468 -8.70 -7.30 6.66
C ILE A 468 -8.98 -8.72 7.14
N MET A 469 -8.53 -9.75 6.41
CA MET A 469 -8.76 -11.16 6.74
C MET A 469 -8.10 -11.57 8.07
N SER A 470 -6.92 -11.04 8.35
CA SER A 470 -6.16 -11.41 9.56
C SER A 470 -6.64 -10.69 10.83
N LEU A 471 -7.08 -9.42 10.72
CA LEU A 471 -7.43 -8.61 11.87
C LEU A 471 -8.90 -8.60 12.20
N CYS A 472 -9.78 -8.61 11.18
CA CYS A 472 -11.20 -8.35 11.41
C CYS A 472 -11.95 -9.57 11.96
N ASP A 473 -13.02 -9.31 12.69
CA ASP A 473 -13.95 -10.31 13.19
C ASP A 473 -15.16 -10.40 12.27
N ARG A 474 -15.61 -9.25 11.72
CA ARG A 474 -16.60 -9.14 10.66
C ARG A 474 -16.04 -8.29 9.52
N ILE A 475 -16.46 -8.58 8.29
CA ILE A 475 -16.02 -7.88 7.09
C ILE A 475 -17.25 -7.39 6.32
N ALA A 476 -17.32 -6.07 6.11
CA ALA A 476 -18.25 -5.44 5.21
C ALA A 476 -17.52 -5.11 3.90
N THR A 477 -18.05 -5.58 2.78
CA THR A 477 -17.49 -5.26 1.45
C THR A 477 -18.26 -4.10 0.86
N ILE A 478 -17.53 -3.02 0.49
CA ILE A 478 -18.13 -1.86 -0.16
C ILE A 478 -17.84 -1.87 -1.67
N SER A 479 -18.87 -1.62 -2.45
CA SER A 479 -18.77 -1.46 -3.91
C SER A 479 -19.71 -0.35 -4.38
N ASN A 480 -19.21 0.55 -5.22
CA ASN A 480 -19.98 1.69 -5.78
C ASN A 480 -20.75 2.51 -4.72
N GLY A 481 -20.19 2.67 -3.53
CA GLY A 481 -20.76 3.47 -2.44
C GLY A 481 -21.80 2.76 -1.57
N SER A 482 -22.04 1.47 -1.77
CA SER A 482 -23.01 0.68 -1.00
C SER A 482 -22.37 -0.58 -0.45
N ILE A 483 -22.93 -1.14 0.62
CA ILE A 483 -22.50 -2.46 1.14
C ILE A 483 -22.94 -3.54 0.17
N ALA A 484 -21.98 -4.28 -0.39
CA ALA A 484 -22.19 -5.42 -1.28
C ALA A 484 -22.43 -6.73 -0.49
N GLY A 485 -21.85 -6.84 0.71
CA GLY A 485 -22.01 -7.96 1.61
C GLY A 485 -21.43 -7.69 2.99
N LEU A 486 -21.91 -8.45 3.99
CA LEU A 486 -21.42 -8.45 5.36
C LEU A 486 -21.31 -9.91 5.82
N SER A 487 -20.13 -10.32 6.30
CA SER A 487 -19.83 -11.70 6.69
C SER A 487 -18.92 -11.75 7.90
N ASN A 488 -18.90 -12.86 8.62
CA ASN A 488 -17.87 -13.14 9.61
C ASN A 488 -16.55 -13.46 8.89
N ALA A 489 -15.42 -13.00 9.41
CA ALA A 489 -14.12 -13.15 8.73
C ALA A 489 -13.73 -14.62 8.50
N GLY A 490 -14.12 -15.53 9.38
CA GLY A 490 -13.83 -16.97 9.24
C GLY A 490 -14.74 -17.73 8.26
N GLU A 491 -15.80 -17.10 7.74
CA GLU A 491 -16.81 -17.72 6.88
C GLU A 491 -16.74 -17.28 5.42
N ILE A 492 -15.83 -16.39 5.09
CA ILE A 492 -15.68 -15.82 3.76
C ILE A 492 -14.24 -15.96 3.25
N THR A 493 -14.08 -16.25 1.97
CA THR A 493 -12.78 -16.36 1.30
C THR A 493 -12.37 -15.05 0.64
N GLU A 494 -11.06 -14.88 0.41
CA GLU A 494 -10.52 -13.74 -0.35
C GLU A 494 -11.14 -13.59 -1.73
N GLN A 495 -11.39 -14.71 -2.41
CA GLN A 495 -11.99 -14.72 -3.74
C GLN A 495 -13.43 -14.20 -3.72
N GLU A 496 -14.22 -14.59 -2.72
CA GLU A 496 -15.60 -14.10 -2.56
C GLU A 496 -15.63 -12.61 -2.26
N ILE A 497 -14.74 -12.12 -1.37
CA ILE A 497 -14.60 -10.68 -1.11
C ILE A 497 -14.20 -9.95 -2.39
N GLY A 498 -13.22 -10.48 -3.14
CA GLY A 498 -12.77 -9.91 -4.42
C GLY A 498 -13.91 -9.79 -5.44
N VAL A 499 -14.77 -10.81 -5.56
CA VAL A 499 -15.96 -10.79 -6.44
C VAL A 499 -16.95 -9.71 -6.00
N MET A 500 -17.19 -9.57 -4.68
CA MET A 500 -18.08 -8.53 -4.15
C MET A 500 -17.49 -7.12 -4.35
N MET A 501 -16.18 -6.96 -4.20
CA MET A 501 -15.47 -5.69 -4.47
C MET A 501 -15.62 -5.24 -5.92
N ALA A 502 -15.68 -6.20 -6.86
CA ALA A 502 -15.91 -5.96 -8.29
C ALA A 502 -17.38 -5.64 -8.63
N GLY A 503 -18.29 -5.64 -7.64
CA GLY A 503 -19.71 -5.26 -7.81
C GLY A 503 -20.67 -6.40 -8.09
N ALA A 504 -20.26 -7.66 -8.01
CA ALA A 504 -21.18 -8.81 -8.06
C ALA A 504 -21.83 -8.98 -6.68
N LYS A 505 -23.16 -8.88 -6.60
CA LYS A 505 -23.90 -9.10 -5.35
C LYS A 505 -23.85 -10.58 -4.94
N ASN A 506 -23.53 -10.83 -3.69
CA ASN A 506 -23.62 -12.18 -3.12
C ASN A 506 -25.10 -12.59 -3.05
N ARG A 507 -25.50 -13.67 -3.75
CA ARG A 507 -26.88 -14.17 -3.79
C ARG A 507 -27.37 -14.79 -2.47
N GLN A 508 -26.48 -15.01 -1.49
CA GLN A 508 -26.84 -15.65 -0.21
C GLN A 508 -27.47 -14.71 0.83
N ALA A 509 -27.24 -13.40 0.75
CA ALA A 509 -27.83 -12.44 1.69
C ALA A 509 -29.29 -12.02 1.37
N ALA A 510 -29.85 -12.49 0.27
CA ALA A 510 -31.22 -12.16 -0.18
C ALA A 510 -32.28 -13.19 0.24
N GLY A 511 -31.93 -14.22 1.01
CA GLY A 511 -32.79 -15.34 1.36
C GLY A 511 -33.51 -15.26 2.71
N GLU A 512 -33.26 -14.24 3.54
CA GLU A 512 -33.90 -14.10 4.87
C GLU A 512 -34.80 -12.86 5.04
N ALA A 513 -35.38 -12.37 3.95
CA ALA A 513 -36.40 -11.33 4.00
C ALA A 513 -37.56 -11.70 3.06
N GLN A 514 -38.31 -12.75 3.42
CA GLN A 514 -39.69 -12.99 3.02
C GLN A 514 -40.51 -13.46 4.22
#